data_1e7189fbbeb9c237d54d71c7403e27e2
#
_entry.id   1e7189fbbeb9c237d54d71c7403e27e2
#
_cell.length_a   1.000
_cell.length_b   1.000
_cell.length_c   1.000
_cell.angle_alpha   90.00
_cell.angle_beta   90.00
_cell.angle_gamma   90.00
#
_symmetry.space_group_name_H-M   'P 1'
#
loop_
_entity.id
_entity.type
_entity.pdbx_description
1 polymer ?
#
loop_
_entity_poly.entity_id
_entity_poly.type
_entity_poly.pdbx_seq_one_letter_code
_entity_poly.pdbx_strand_id
1 'polypeptide(L)'
;MGEYTLQTACGAVKGIEKENSILFQGIRYAMAERFEYPKQVTHWDGVYDATKQELNCFQYDTFRKEENDSDNFYYEEFRKGRTFLYEENALTLNIVRPLQGEDCPVLVFIHGGGHETGTVGELPHGDTEEYAKRGVVYVSVGYRLNVFSLYRSRNYGLFDQMTAIRWVYDNIAAFGGNPERITIMGQSAGAMSVTDLLYTQALKGIVKGAIMLSGAGMVPKMARPYTEDESKEFWDKVQERAGAADEHAFKELPAQEIWEAWYQVSREHSDMHHLQPGIDGTIIPKLPQEIRKEGTDLDIPLIVGVTSQDFMPYLIFELAYGWAKRNVREGRQPVYGFFFDRALPGNRYKAYHAADLWYFFGNMDQCWRPFEKLDYDLSAQMIDYVANFVRSGDPNGGTLPKWEPVSKRNQGFRKFDGISEGYASPFECRRKLWHTFLRDKGPM
;
A
#
# COMPACT_ATOMS: atom_id res chain seq x y z
N MET A 1 3.27 -3.90 -29.56
CA MET A 1 2.57 -2.98 -28.63
C MET A 1 1.83 -1.96 -29.48
N GLY A 2 0.52 -1.84 -29.30
CA GLY A 2 -0.35 -0.89 -30.00
C GLY A 2 -0.73 0.28 -29.09
N GLU A 3 -1.28 1.35 -29.69
CA GLU A 3 -1.95 2.40 -28.94
C GLU A 3 -3.43 2.04 -28.75
N TYR A 4 -3.96 2.27 -27.57
CA TYR A 4 -5.36 2.03 -27.24
C TYR A 4 -5.97 3.29 -26.63
N THR A 5 -7.09 3.75 -27.18
CA THR A 5 -7.78 4.97 -26.69
C THR A 5 -9.19 4.63 -26.24
N LEU A 6 -9.59 5.16 -25.08
CA LEU A 6 -10.95 5.05 -24.57
C LEU A 6 -11.47 6.41 -24.06
N GLN A 7 -12.79 6.50 -23.85
CA GLN A 7 -13.44 7.68 -23.34
C GLN A 7 -13.80 7.49 -21.87
N THR A 8 -13.38 8.42 -21.01
CA THR A 8 -13.75 8.50 -19.59
C THR A 8 -14.66 9.69 -19.33
N ALA A 9 -15.16 9.82 -18.11
CA ALA A 9 -15.89 11.02 -17.68
C ALA A 9 -14.99 12.28 -17.71
N CYS A 10 -13.67 12.12 -17.54
CA CYS A 10 -12.71 13.24 -17.59
C CYS A 10 -12.31 13.63 -19.02
N GLY A 11 -12.56 12.79 -20.03
CA GLY A 11 -12.14 12.99 -21.43
C GLY A 11 -11.53 11.71 -22.03
N ALA A 12 -10.99 11.81 -23.23
CA ALA A 12 -10.31 10.71 -23.90
C ALA A 12 -8.95 10.43 -23.25
N VAL A 13 -8.57 9.15 -23.10
CA VAL A 13 -7.26 8.73 -22.58
C VAL A 13 -6.65 7.66 -23.47
N LYS A 14 -5.34 7.79 -23.74
CA LYS A 14 -4.57 6.87 -24.54
C LYS A 14 -3.62 6.06 -23.68
N GLY A 15 -3.64 4.74 -23.83
CA GLY A 15 -2.77 3.78 -23.16
C GLY A 15 -2.01 2.89 -24.14
N ILE A 16 -1.33 1.89 -23.62
CA ILE A 16 -0.49 0.93 -24.32
C ILE A 16 -1.17 -0.45 -24.30
N GLU A 17 -1.46 -0.99 -25.48
CA GLU A 17 -1.89 -2.38 -25.61
C GLU A 17 -0.68 -3.32 -25.53
N LYS A 18 -0.69 -4.22 -24.56
CA LYS A 18 0.28 -5.29 -24.34
C LYS A 18 -0.31 -6.63 -24.79
N GLU A 19 0.44 -7.72 -24.62
CA GLU A 19 0.01 -9.06 -25.01
C GLU A 19 -1.24 -9.53 -24.28
N ASN A 20 -1.34 -9.27 -22.97
CA ASN A 20 -2.43 -9.78 -22.11
C ASN A 20 -3.25 -8.68 -21.42
N SER A 21 -2.91 -7.41 -21.65
CA SER A 21 -3.52 -6.29 -20.93
C SER A 21 -3.47 -5.00 -21.73
N ILE A 22 -4.15 -3.98 -21.20
CA ILE A 22 -3.97 -2.59 -21.62
C ILE A 22 -3.49 -1.81 -20.39
N LEU A 23 -2.36 -1.13 -20.55
CA LEU A 23 -1.71 -0.33 -19.53
C LEU A 23 -1.95 1.15 -19.78
N PHE A 24 -2.39 1.86 -18.74
CA PHE A 24 -2.43 3.32 -18.68
C PHE A 24 -1.55 3.78 -17.54
N GLN A 25 -0.50 4.55 -17.83
CA GLN A 25 0.48 5.02 -16.85
C GLN A 25 0.36 6.52 -16.61
N GLY A 26 0.57 6.94 -15.37
CA GLY A 26 0.66 8.35 -15.01
C GLY A 26 -0.65 9.13 -15.18
N ILE A 27 -1.81 8.49 -15.06
CA ILE A 27 -3.10 9.21 -15.08
C ILE A 27 -3.17 10.12 -13.84
N ARG A 28 -3.27 11.43 -14.08
CA ARG A 28 -3.42 12.40 -13.01
C ARG A 28 -4.85 12.38 -12.45
N TYR A 29 -5.01 11.86 -11.24
CA TYR A 29 -6.31 11.76 -10.59
C TYR A 29 -6.67 13.00 -9.77
N ALA A 30 -5.66 13.76 -9.32
CA ALA A 30 -5.84 14.98 -8.55
C ALA A 30 -4.68 15.96 -8.77
N MET A 31 -4.88 17.18 -8.32
CA MET A 31 -3.87 18.23 -8.18
C MET A 31 -3.91 18.78 -6.76
N ALA A 32 -2.76 19.13 -6.21
CA ALA A 32 -2.64 19.80 -4.92
C ALA A 32 -1.52 20.82 -4.95
N GLU A 33 -1.76 21.98 -4.40
CA GLU A 33 -0.70 22.88 -4.00
C GLU A 33 0.00 22.32 -2.74
N ARG A 34 1.21 22.78 -2.49
CA ARG A 34 1.99 22.38 -1.31
C ARG A 34 1.22 22.66 -0.03
N PHE A 35 1.11 21.63 0.83
CA PHE A 35 0.35 21.67 2.10
C PHE A 35 -1.12 22.07 1.95
N GLU A 36 -1.70 21.73 0.81
CA GLU A 36 -3.14 21.87 0.56
C GLU A 36 -3.77 20.47 0.30
N TYR A 37 -5.04 20.35 0.54
CA TYR A 37 -5.78 19.12 0.24
C TYR A 37 -5.95 18.92 -1.26
N PRO A 38 -5.94 17.66 -1.75
CA PRO A 38 -6.05 17.36 -3.17
C PRO A 38 -7.42 17.75 -3.73
N LYS A 39 -7.41 18.25 -4.96
CA LYS A 39 -8.63 18.49 -5.75
C LYS A 39 -8.68 17.47 -6.88
N GLN A 40 -9.74 16.67 -6.90
CA GLN A 40 -9.93 15.63 -7.92
C GLN A 40 -9.96 16.25 -9.32
N VAL A 41 -9.26 15.62 -10.27
CA VAL A 41 -9.34 15.97 -11.70
C VAL A 41 -10.64 15.40 -12.26
N THR A 42 -11.44 16.27 -12.85
CA THR A 42 -12.74 15.93 -13.46
C THR A 42 -12.78 16.15 -14.96
N HIS A 43 -11.73 16.79 -15.52
CA HIS A 43 -11.63 17.07 -16.95
C HIS A 43 -10.18 17.25 -17.38
N TRP A 44 -9.86 16.88 -18.60
CA TRP A 44 -8.65 17.25 -19.35
C TRP A 44 -8.99 17.57 -20.80
N ASP A 45 -8.20 18.45 -21.40
CA ASP A 45 -8.36 18.85 -22.80
C ASP A 45 -7.78 17.81 -23.76
N GLY A 46 -8.50 17.48 -24.83
CA GLY A 46 -8.04 16.57 -25.86
C GLY A 46 -7.90 15.13 -25.39
N VAL A 47 -6.83 14.45 -25.84
CA VAL A 47 -6.53 13.07 -25.47
C VAL A 47 -5.40 13.05 -24.45
N TYR A 48 -5.69 12.60 -23.22
CA TYR A 48 -4.67 12.42 -22.20
C TYR A 48 -3.71 11.29 -22.56
N ASP A 49 -2.41 11.58 -22.60
CA ASP A 49 -1.38 10.62 -22.98
C ASP A 49 -0.89 9.82 -21.74
N ALA A 50 -1.58 8.72 -21.46
CA ALA A 50 -1.23 7.78 -20.40
C ALA A 50 -0.30 6.64 -20.88
N THR A 51 0.57 6.94 -21.84
CA THR A 51 1.66 6.04 -22.27
C THR A 51 3.00 6.42 -21.66
N LYS A 52 3.05 7.51 -20.92
CA LYS A 52 4.27 8.06 -20.31
C LYS A 52 4.43 7.52 -18.90
N GLN A 53 5.69 7.38 -18.52
CA GLN A 53 6.02 7.00 -17.16
C GLN A 53 5.35 7.93 -16.14
N GLU A 54 4.86 7.36 -15.06
CA GLU A 54 4.26 8.07 -13.94
C GLU A 54 5.24 9.00 -13.23
N LEU A 55 4.69 10.04 -12.62
CA LEU A 55 5.40 10.92 -11.70
C LEU A 55 5.26 10.40 -10.27
N ASN A 56 6.32 10.50 -9.51
CA ASN A 56 6.36 10.07 -8.11
C ASN A 56 6.66 11.27 -7.20
N CYS A 57 6.17 11.25 -5.98
CA CYS A 57 6.39 12.31 -5.02
C CYS A 57 7.89 12.45 -4.65
N PHE A 58 8.31 13.66 -4.38
CA PHE A 58 9.65 13.96 -3.86
C PHE A 58 9.95 13.12 -2.62
N GLN A 59 11.15 12.52 -2.63
CA GLN A 59 11.63 11.62 -1.60
C GLN A 59 13.16 11.61 -1.57
N TYR A 60 13.79 10.74 -0.80
CA TYR A 60 15.23 10.70 -0.62
C TYR A 60 16.01 10.75 -1.95
N ASP A 61 15.67 9.90 -2.91
CA ASP A 61 16.35 9.81 -4.23
C ASP A 61 16.23 11.09 -5.06
N THR A 62 15.24 11.94 -4.78
CA THR A 62 15.07 13.23 -5.45
C THR A 62 16.17 14.21 -5.04
N PHE A 63 16.50 14.23 -3.77
CA PHE A 63 17.33 15.26 -3.15
C PHE A 63 18.75 14.77 -2.86
N ARG A 64 18.93 13.48 -2.70
CA ARG A 64 20.22 12.84 -2.47
C ARG A 64 20.41 11.73 -3.49
N LYS A 65 21.51 11.81 -4.24
CA LYS A 65 21.94 10.65 -5.02
C LYS A 65 22.44 9.61 -4.01
N GLU A 66 21.88 8.42 -4.08
CA GLU A 66 22.46 7.27 -3.40
C GLU A 66 23.87 7.08 -3.97
N GLU A 67 24.88 7.46 -3.23
CA GLU A 67 26.25 7.10 -3.53
C GLU A 67 26.35 5.60 -3.36
N ASN A 68 26.32 4.86 -4.48
CA ASN A 68 26.59 3.43 -4.60
C ASN A 68 26.40 2.63 -3.29
N ASP A 69 25.20 2.68 -2.75
CA ASP A 69 24.89 1.92 -1.55
C ASP A 69 24.57 0.49 -1.97
N SER A 70 25.65 -0.23 -2.35
CA SER A 70 25.60 -1.67 -2.64
C SER A 70 25.08 -2.47 -1.44
N ASP A 71 24.94 -1.83 -0.29
CA ASP A 71 24.38 -2.40 0.93
C ASP A 71 22.90 -2.05 1.12
N ASN A 72 22.31 -1.20 0.26
CA ASN A 72 20.87 -0.92 0.31
C ASN A 72 20.08 -2.10 -0.26
N PHE A 73 19.72 -2.99 0.65
CA PHE A 73 19.00 -4.21 0.32
C PHE A 73 17.70 -3.96 -0.46
N TYR A 74 16.87 -2.97 -0.05
CA TYR A 74 15.59 -2.69 -0.69
C TYR A 74 15.74 -2.05 -2.07
N TYR A 75 16.80 -1.27 -2.30
CA TYR A 75 17.12 -0.78 -3.63
C TYR A 75 17.42 -1.95 -4.58
N GLU A 76 18.30 -2.86 -4.19
CA GLU A 76 18.65 -4.04 -4.99
C GLU A 76 17.43 -4.93 -5.27
N GLU A 77 16.52 -5.06 -4.31
CA GLU A 77 15.32 -5.88 -4.45
C GLU A 77 14.24 -5.23 -5.31
N PHE A 78 13.97 -3.94 -5.15
CA PHE A 78 12.74 -3.34 -5.67
C PHE A 78 12.95 -2.30 -6.76
N ARG A 79 14.15 -1.72 -6.89
CA ARG A 79 14.38 -0.54 -7.72
C ARG A 79 15.52 -0.69 -8.72
N LYS A 80 16.37 -1.70 -8.59
CA LYS A 80 17.55 -1.89 -9.43
C LYS A 80 17.20 -1.90 -10.91
N GLY A 81 17.90 -1.04 -11.66
CA GLY A 81 17.68 -0.92 -13.11
C GLY A 81 16.42 -0.12 -13.51
N ARG A 82 15.66 0.41 -12.54
CA ARG A 82 14.54 1.32 -12.79
C ARG A 82 15.00 2.78 -12.66
N THR A 83 14.39 3.65 -13.45
CA THR A 83 14.51 5.10 -13.35
C THR A 83 13.16 5.65 -12.99
N PHE A 84 13.08 6.54 -12.01
CA PHE A 84 11.85 7.17 -11.56
C PHE A 84 11.89 8.66 -11.86
N LEU A 85 10.74 9.22 -12.23
CA LEU A 85 10.53 10.65 -12.39
C LEU A 85 9.87 11.19 -11.13
N TYR A 86 10.37 12.31 -10.62
CA TYR A 86 9.90 12.90 -9.37
C TYR A 86 9.36 14.30 -9.58
N GLU A 87 8.24 14.60 -8.96
CA GLU A 87 7.60 15.91 -8.93
C GLU A 87 6.86 16.08 -7.60
N GLU A 88 6.77 17.28 -7.08
CA GLU A 88 6.03 17.53 -5.84
C GLU A 88 4.53 17.26 -6.01
N ASN A 89 3.94 17.69 -7.12
CA ASN A 89 2.54 17.44 -7.45
C ASN A 89 2.39 16.17 -8.32
N ALA A 90 2.77 15.03 -7.76
CA ALA A 90 2.81 13.74 -8.45
C ALA A 90 1.59 12.86 -8.14
N LEU A 91 0.38 13.43 -8.13
CA LEU A 91 -0.86 12.71 -7.82
C LEU A 91 -1.36 11.94 -9.04
N THR A 92 -0.64 10.85 -9.35
CA THR A 92 -0.91 9.99 -10.50
C THR A 92 -1.19 8.54 -10.09
N LEU A 93 -1.86 7.81 -10.96
CA LEU A 93 -2.10 6.38 -10.80
C LEU A 93 -1.85 5.65 -12.13
N ASN A 94 -1.56 4.34 -12.04
CA ASN A 94 -1.50 3.45 -13.19
C ASN A 94 -2.69 2.49 -13.16
N ILE A 95 -3.21 2.14 -14.35
CA ILE A 95 -4.29 1.16 -14.50
C ILE A 95 -3.83 0.08 -15.47
N VAL A 96 -3.90 -1.18 -15.04
CA VAL A 96 -3.72 -2.36 -15.89
C VAL A 96 -5.06 -3.08 -15.97
N ARG A 97 -5.65 -3.12 -17.17
CA ARG A 97 -6.93 -3.77 -17.38
C ARG A 97 -6.81 -5.00 -18.28
N PRO A 98 -7.71 -5.98 -18.19
CA PRO A 98 -7.82 -7.04 -19.20
C PRO A 98 -7.99 -6.48 -20.62
N LEU A 99 -7.51 -7.20 -21.63
CA LEU A 99 -7.76 -6.84 -23.05
C LEU A 99 -9.26 -6.77 -23.36
N GLN A 100 -10.01 -7.70 -22.78
CA GLN A 100 -11.46 -7.79 -22.89
C GLN A 100 -12.05 -7.96 -21.49
N GLY A 101 -13.25 -7.49 -21.30
CA GLY A 101 -13.98 -7.61 -20.04
C GLY A 101 -14.61 -6.28 -19.65
N GLU A 102 -15.85 -6.40 -19.27
CA GLU A 102 -16.64 -5.35 -18.62
C GLU A 102 -17.07 -5.90 -17.25
N ASP A 103 -17.39 -5.01 -16.33
CA ASP A 103 -17.83 -5.39 -14.98
C ASP A 103 -16.75 -6.15 -14.16
N CYS A 104 -15.46 -5.92 -14.49
CA CYS A 104 -14.34 -6.57 -13.79
C CYS A 104 -14.21 -6.03 -12.37
N PRO A 105 -13.94 -6.88 -11.36
CA PRO A 105 -13.58 -6.41 -10.03
C PRO A 105 -12.28 -5.60 -10.07
N VAL A 106 -12.10 -4.69 -9.09
CA VAL A 106 -11.03 -3.71 -9.07
C VAL A 106 -10.17 -3.88 -7.84
N LEU A 107 -8.86 -4.01 -8.03
CA LEU A 107 -7.86 -4.02 -6.97
C LEU A 107 -7.07 -2.71 -7.00
N VAL A 108 -7.18 -1.91 -5.95
CA VAL A 108 -6.43 -0.66 -5.78
C VAL A 108 -5.29 -0.89 -4.80
N PHE A 109 -4.04 -0.72 -5.24
CA PHE A 109 -2.85 -0.94 -4.43
C PHE A 109 -2.22 0.38 -3.97
N ILE A 110 -1.90 0.44 -2.68
CA ILE A 110 -1.20 1.53 -2.00
C ILE A 110 0.16 1.00 -1.55
N HIS A 111 1.24 1.53 -2.13
CA HIS A 111 2.60 1.08 -1.85
C HIS A 111 3.06 1.44 -0.43
N GLY A 112 4.07 0.74 0.07
CA GLY A 112 4.74 0.99 1.35
C GLY A 112 5.85 2.03 1.26
N GLY A 113 6.87 1.87 2.13
CA GLY A 113 8.04 2.75 2.19
C GLY A 113 8.04 3.71 3.37
N GLY A 114 7.40 3.35 4.49
CA GLY A 114 7.44 4.11 5.75
C GLY A 114 6.74 5.46 5.71
N HIS A 115 5.93 5.76 4.70
CA HIS A 115 5.41 7.09 4.35
C HIS A 115 6.53 8.09 3.98
N GLU A 116 7.78 7.66 3.87
CA GLU A 116 8.93 8.48 3.46
C GLU A 116 9.27 8.31 1.98
N THR A 117 9.19 7.07 1.47
CA THR A 117 9.61 6.67 0.13
C THR A 117 8.59 5.74 -0.52
N GLY A 118 8.88 5.30 -1.72
CA GLY A 118 8.06 4.35 -2.47
C GLY A 118 7.54 4.92 -3.77
N THR A 119 7.26 4.04 -4.73
CA THR A 119 6.73 4.43 -6.05
C THR A 119 5.74 3.40 -6.55
N VAL A 120 4.89 3.79 -7.49
CA VAL A 120 3.95 2.86 -8.15
C VAL A 120 4.63 1.91 -9.12
N GLY A 121 5.86 2.21 -9.56
CA GLY A 121 6.62 1.46 -10.55
C GLY A 121 7.72 0.56 -9.99
N GLU A 122 7.75 0.25 -8.69
CA GLU A 122 8.73 -0.69 -8.12
C GLU A 122 8.57 -2.11 -8.69
N LEU A 123 9.68 -2.84 -8.82
CA LEU A 123 9.76 -4.13 -9.52
C LEU A 123 8.70 -5.15 -9.09
N PRO A 124 8.40 -5.35 -7.79
CA PRO A 124 7.45 -6.39 -7.42
C PRO A 124 6.02 -6.13 -7.92
N HIS A 125 5.54 -4.88 -7.86
CA HIS A 125 4.12 -4.56 -8.08
C HIS A 125 3.87 -3.63 -9.26
N GLY A 126 4.92 -3.02 -9.84
CA GLY A 126 4.77 -2.13 -11.00
C GLY A 126 4.33 -2.91 -12.24
N ASP A 127 3.32 -2.42 -12.93
CA ASP A 127 2.86 -2.91 -14.24
C ASP A 127 2.55 -4.41 -14.32
N THR A 128 2.15 -5.05 -13.22
CA THR A 128 1.81 -6.47 -13.24
C THR A 128 0.60 -6.74 -14.13
N GLU A 129 0.69 -7.74 -15.01
CA GLU A 129 -0.43 -8.22 -15.83
C GLU A 129 -1.20 -9.38 -15.17
N GLU A 130 -0.71 -9.89 -14.06
CA GLU A 130 -1.23 -11.12 -13.46
C GLU A 130 -2.70 -11.01 -13.01
N TYR A 131 -3.09 -9.84 -12.53
CA TYR A 131 -4.49 -9.58 -12.19
C TYR A 131 -5.36 -9.41 -13.44
N ALA A 132 -4.85 -8.75 -14.49
CA ALA A 132 -5.57 -8.61 -15.76
C ALA A 132 -5.81 -9.97 -16.43
N LYS A 133 -4.85 -10.89 -16.42
CA LYS A 133 -5.01 -12.29 -16.88
C LYS A 133 -6.13 -13.02 -16.14
N ARG A 134 -6.47 -12.58 -14.93
CA ARG A 134 -7.55 -13.13 -14.08
C ARG A 134 -8.85 -12.35 -14.14
N GLY A 135 -8.97 -11.40 -15.06
CA GLY A 135 -10.17 -10.58 -15.23
C GLY A 135 -10.39 -9.58 -14.09
N VAL A 136 -9.31 -9.07 -13.48
CA VAL A 136 -9.33 -8.04 -12.46
C VAL A 136 -8.64 -6.80 -13.00
N VAL A 137 -9.24 -5.63 -12.84
CA VAL A 137 -8.57 -4.35 -13.12
C VAL A 137 -7.67 -4.01 -11.93
N TYR A 138 -6.38 -3.84 -12.20
CA TYR A 138 -5.39 -3.45 -11.21
C TYR A 138 -5.07 -1.96 -11.30
N VAL A 139 -5.06 -1.28 -10.17
CA VAL A 139 -4.74 0.15 -10.05
C VAL A 139 -3.66 0.32 -8.99
N SER A 140 -2.54 0.97 -9.33
CA SER A 140 -1.52 1.38 -8.36
C SER A 140 -1.55 2.90 -8.18
N VAL A 141 -1.49 3.36 -6.92
CA VAL A 141 -1.72 4.77 -6.55
C VAL A 141 -0.45 5.42 -6.04
N GLY A 142 -0.02 6.50 -6.72
CA GLY A 142 0.98 7.44 -6.19
C GLY A 142 0.30 8.48 -5.28
N TYR A 143 1.01 8.89 -4.25
CA TYR A 143 0.52 9.84 -3.24
C TYR A 143 1.70 10.61 -2.62
N ARG A 144 1.43 11.75 -1.97
CA ARG A 144 2.48 12.52 -1.29
C ARG A 144 3.08 11.75 -0.12
N LEU A 145 4.38 11.96 0.09
CA LEU A 145 5.21 11.28 1.07
C LEU A 145 5.88 12.29 2.00
N ASN A 146 6.46 11.81 3.09
CA ASN A 146 7.32 12.55 4.02
C ASN A 146 6.70 13.88 4.50
N VAL A 147 7.47 14.96 4.57
CA VAL A 147 6.96 16.27 4.99
C VAL A 147 5.80 16.77 4.15
N PHE A 148 5.75 16.43 2.84
CA PHE A 148 4.68 16.85 1.94
C PHE A 148 3.36 16.11 2.21
N SER A 149 3.43 14.95 2.88
CA SER A 149 2.27 14.16 3.32
C SER A 149 1.81 14.52 4.73
N LEU A 150 2.75 14.67 5.67
CA LEU A 150 2.46 14.58 7.10
C LEU A 150 2.57 15.91 7.84
N TYR A 151 2.91 17.03 7.14
CA TYR A 151 3.10 18.32 7.76
C TYR A 151 1.94 18.70 8.69
N ARG A 152 2.28 19.01 9.95
CA ARG A 152 1.36 19.35 11.05
C ARG A 152 0.23 18.31 11.26
N SER A 153 0.51 17.03 11.01
CA SER A 153 -0.46 15.94 11.19
C SER A 153 -1.75 16.09 10.36
N ARG A 154 -1.70 16.82 9.24
CA ARG A 154 -2.87 17.11 8.39
C ARG A 154 -3.16 16.02 7.34
N ASN A 155 -2.38 14.94 7.30
CA ASN A 155 -2.65 13.72 6.51
C ASN A 155 -2.83 13.91 5.00
N TYR A 156 -2.13 14.86 4.38
CA TYR A 156 -2.31 15.13 2.94
C TYR A 156 -2.18 13.88 2.08
N GLY A 157 -1.22 12.98 2.37
CA GLY A 157 -1.06 11.72 1.65
C GLY A 157 -2.24 10.75 1.82
N LEU A 158 -2.89 10.70 2.99
CA LEU A 158 -4.12 9.91 3.18
C LEU A 158 -5.30 10.53 2.41
N PHE A 159 -5.39 11.86 2.35
CA PHE A 159 -6.38 12.54 1.51
C PHE A 159 -6.13 12.32 0.02
N ASP A 160 -4.86 12.24 -0.41
CA ASP A 160 -4.50 11.87 -1.79
C ASP A 160 -5.02 10.47 -2.12
N GLN A 161 -4.73 9.49 -1.24
CA GLN A 161 -5.18 8.10 -1.40
C GLN A 161 -6.72 7.99 -1.41
N MET A 162 -7.41 8.69 -0.52
CA MET A 162 -8.87 8.75 -0.50
C MET A 162 -9.42 9.35 -1.80
N THR A 163 -8.80 10.42 -2.31
CA THR A 163 -9.18 11.07 -3.56
C THR A 163 -8.92 10.15 -4.76
N ALA A 164 -7.81 9.40 -4.77
CA ALA A 164 -7.53 8.39 -5.80
C ALA A 164 -8.61 7.30 -5.83
N ILE A 165 -8.99 6.75 -4.66
CA ILE A 165 -10.05 5.73 -4.57
C ILE A 165 -11.39 6.28 -5.08
N ARG A 166 -11.72 7.53 -4.78
CA ARG A 166 -12.94 8.17 -5.30
C ARG A 166 -12.86 8.41 -6.80
N TRP A 167 -11.71 8.88 -7.30
CA TRP A 167 -11.52 9.02 -8.74
C TRP A 167 -11.66 7.68 -9.47
N VAL A 168 -11.11 6.60 -8.89
CA VAL A 168 -11.30 5.24 -9.40
C VAL A 168 -12.78 4.88 -9.42
N TYR A 169 -13.51 5.09 -8.33
CA TYR A 169 -14.94 4.83 -8.26
C TYR A 169 -15.73 5.56 -9.38
N ASP A 170 -15.39 6.82 -9.64
CA ASP A 170 -16.09 7.66 -10.62
C ASP A 170 -15.74 7.31 -12.09
N ASN A 171 -14.55 6.71 -12.35
CA ASN A 171 -14.04 6.57 -13.71
C ASN A 171 -13.78 5.13 -14.16
N ILE A 172 -13.65 4.16 -13.24
CA ILE A 172 -13.13 2.83 -13.55
C ILE A 172 -14.02 2.02 -14.48
N ALA A 173 -15.31 2.36 -14.59
CA ALA A 173 -16.24 1.72 -15.53
C ALA A 173 -15.77 1.90 -16.98
N ALA A 174 -15.19 3.05 -17.33
CA ALA A 174 -14.62 3.29 -18.66
C ALA A 174 -13.42 2.36 -18.97
N PHE A 175 -12.72 1.91 -17.93
CA PHE A 175 -11.61 0.95 -18.04
C PHE A 175 -12.09 -0.52 -17.89
N GLY A 176 -13.41 -0.77 -17.96
CA GLY A 176 -14.00 -2.10 -17.83
C GLY A 176 -14.10 -2.61 -16.39
N GLY A 177 -13.79 -1.77 -15.39
CA GLY A 177 -13.92 -2.12 -13.97
C GLY A 177 -15.32 -1.84 -13.41
N ASN A 178 -15.70 -2.57 -12.38
CA ASN A 178 -16.96 -2.36 -11.65
C ASN A 178 -16.71 -1.47 -10.42
N PRO A 179 -17.26 -0.25 -10.36
CA PRO A 179 -17.10 0.63 -9.20
C PRO A 179 -17.72 0.05 -7.92
N GLU A 180 -18.69 -0.86 -8.03
CA GLU A 180 -19.31 -1.53 -6.89
C GLU A 180 -18.49 -2.74 -6.36
N ARG A 181 -17.28 -3.01 -6.94
CA ARG A 181 -16.40 -4.12 -6.55
C ARG A 181 -14.95 -3.66 -6.37
N ILE A 182 -14.75 -2.60 -5.59
CA ILE A 182 -13.41 -2.07 -5.29
C ILE A 182 -12.88 -2.69 -4.00
N THR A 183 -11.73 -3.35 -4.09
CA THR A 183 -10.93 -3.81 -2.96
C THR A 183 -9.66 -2.97 -2.88
N ILE A 184 -9.32 -2.46 -1.70
CA ILE A 184 -8.06 -1.75 -1.46
C ILE A 184 -7.03 -2.70 -0.85
N MET A 185 -5.78 -2.62 -1.29
CA MET A 185 -4.67 -3.43 -0.81
C MET A 185 -3.49 -2.52 -0.49
N GLY A 186 -2.77 -2.82 0.58
CA GLY A 186 -1.54 -2.11 0.90
C GLY A 186 -0.51 -3.00 1.57
N GLN A 187 0.75 -2.59 1.49
CA GLN A 187 1.86 -3.27 2.14
C GLN A 187 2.60 -2.29 3.06
N SER A 188 3.04 -2.76 4.26
CA SER A 188 3.79 -1.91 5.20
C SER A 188 3.04 -0.61 5.55
N ALA A 189 3.65 0.55 5.36
CA ALA A 189 2.99 1.86 5.52
C ALA A 189 1.72 1.98 4.65
N GLY A 190 1.69 1.39 3.44
CA GLY A 190 0.48 1.31 2.62
C GLY A 190 -0.62 0.47 3.27
N ALA A 191 -0.28 -0.59 4.00
CA ALA A 191 -1.26 -1.36 4.78
C ALA A 191 -1.74 -0.60 6.03
N MET A 192 -0.87 0.22 6.63
CA MET A 192 -1.28 1.18 7.69
C MET A 192 -2.25 2.21 7.12
N SER A 193 -1.96 2.77 5.95
CA SER A 193 -2.89 3.65 5.23
C SER A 193 -4.23 2.98 4.95
N VAL A 194 -4.23 1.72 4.48
CA VAL A 194 -5.49 0.95 4.31
C VAL A 194 -6.25 0.87 5.63
N THR A 195 -5.57 0.58 6.75
CA THR A 195 -6.19 0.57 8.07
C THR A 195 -6.85 1.92 8.43
N ASP A 196 -6.13 3.03 8.19
CA ASP A 196 -6.62 4.38 8.49
C ASP A 196 -7.81 4.77 7.60
N LEU A 197 -7.78 4.37 6.33
CA LEU A 197 -8.88 4.55 5.39
C LEU A 197 -10.14 3.73 5.76
N LEU A 198 -10.01 2.67 6.56
CA LEU A 198 -11.19 1.99 7.12
C LEU A 198 -11.87 2.76 8.26
N TYR A 199 -11.22 3.77 8.83
CA TYR A 199 -11.80 4.58 9.91
C TYR A 199 -12.72 5.69 9.41
N THR A 200 -12.58 6.10 8.15
CA THR A 200 -13.46 7.14 7.57
C THR A 200 -14.77 6.58 7.04
N GLN A 201 -15.85 7.30 7.28
CA GLN A 201 -17.15 7.01 6.64
C GLN A 201 -17.21 7.47 5.16
N ALA A 202 -16.24 8.26 4.72
CA ALA A 202 -16.20 8.81 3.35
C ALA A 202 -16.03 7.74 2.25
N LEU A 203 -15.51 6.56 2.60
CA LEU A 203 -15.35 5.41 1.70
C LEU A 203 -16.42 4.32 1.90
N LYS A 204 -17.39 4.55 2.79
CA LYS A 204 -18.49 3.62 3.01
C LYS A 204 -19.32 3.43 1.74
N GLY A 205 -19.53 2.18 1.36
CA GLY A 205 -20.23 1.82 0.13
C GLY A 205 -19.36 1.81 -1.13
N ILE A 206 -18.18 2.46 -1.12
CA ILE A 206 -17.20 2.43 -2.20
C ILE A 206 -16.29 1.20 -2.04
N VAL A 207 -15.62 1.08 -0.91
CA VAL A 207 -14.69 -0.04 -0.63
C VAL A 207 -15.48 -1.25 -0.13
N LYS A 208 -15.28 -2.41 -0.76
CA LYS A 208 -15.99 -3.66 -0.46
C LYS A 208 -15.13 -4.74 0.18
N GLY A 209 -13.80 -4.58 0.15
CA GLY A 209 -12.84 -5.48 0.78
C GLY A 209 -11.52 -4.78 1.02
N ALA A 210 -10.71 -5.29 1.96
CA ALA A 210 -9.38 -4.76 2.20
C ALA A 210 -8.34 -5.85 2.45
N ILE A 211 -7.11 -5.62 1.97
CA ILE A 211 -5.97 -6.52 2.10
C ILE A 211 -4.81 -5.75 2.72
N MET A 212 -4.32 -6.22 3.87
CA MET A 212 -3.27 -5.56 4.64
C MET A 212 -2.07 -6.49 4.81
N LEU A 213 -1.01 -6.22 4.06
CA LEU A 213 0.22 -7.00 4.06
C LEU A 213 1.24 -6.35 5.02
N SER A 214 1.59 -7.02 6.10
CA SER A 214 2.63 -6.58 7.05
C SER A 214 2.44 -5.15 7.60
N GLY A 215 1.19 -4.74 7.92
CA GLY A 215 0.89 -3.38 8.39
C GLY A 215 -0.56 -3.18 8.88
N ALA A 216 -1.21 -4.21 9.40
CA ALA A 216 -2.63 -4.18 9.78
C ALA A 216 -2.95 -3.31 11.01
N GLY A 217 -2.46 -2.09 11.07
CA GLY A 217 -2.78 -1.10 12.10
C GLY A 217 -1.58 -0.62 12.90
N MET A 218 -1.85 0.28 13.82
CA MET A 218 -0.84 0.96 14.63
C MET A 218 -0.68 0.33 16.00
N VAL A 219 0.53 0.38 16.50
CA VAL A 219 0.88 -0.08 17.83
C VAL A 219 0.49 0.96 18.85
N PRO A 220 -0.41 0.66 19.81
CA PRO A 220 -0.64 1.56 20.91
C PRO A 220 0.69 1.93 21.58
N LYS A 221 0.97 3.23 21.74
CA LYS A 221 2.16 3.85 22.34
C LYS A 221 3.42 3.98 21.46
N MET A 222 3.55 3.28 20.33
CA MET A 222 4.74 3.43 19.47
C MET A 222 4.42 4.11 18.15
N ALA A 223 3.25 3.83 17.59
CA ALA A 223 2.81 4.32 16.30
C ALA A 223 1.30 4.58 16.39
N ARG A 224 0.87 5.64 17.02
CA ARG A 224 -0.51 6.11 17.08
C ARG A 224 -0.64 7.43 16.34
N PRO A 225 -1.82 7.75 15.81
CA PRO A 225 -2.05 9.09 15.29
C PRO A 225 -1.91 10.13 16.42
N TYR A 226 -1.37 11.29 16.04
CA TYR A 226 -1.18 12.42 16.95
C TYR A 226 -2.14 13.54 16.59
N THR A 227 -2.53 14.34 17.56
CA THR A 227 -3.18 15.62 17.31
C THR A 227 -2.17 16.63 16.79
N GLU A 228 -2.63 17.71 16.15
CA GLU A 228 -1.75 18.81 15.74
C GLU A 228 -0.99 19.39 16.92
N ASP A 229 -1.63 19.55 18.09
CA ASP A 229 -1.01 20.03 19.32
C ASP A 229 0.11 19.10 19.83
N GLU A 230 -0.10 17.79 19.81
CA GLU A 230 0.89 16.80 20.25
C GLU A 230 2.12 16.78 19.33
N SER A 231 1.96 17.04 18.04
CA SER A 231 3.06 17.07 17.04
C SER A 231 3.67 18.46 16.86
N LYS A 232 3.09 19.48 17.49
CA LYS A 232 3.46 20.87 17.28
C LYS A 232 4.96 21.15 17.51
N GLU A 233 5.52 20.67 18.62
CA GLU A 233 6.94 20.88 18.95
C GLU A 233 7.87 20.34 17.85
N PHE A 234 7.56 19.15 17.32
CA PHE A 234 8.32 18.56 16.21
C PHE A 234 8.27 19.45 14.97
N TRP A 235 7.06 19.87 14.55
CA TRP A 235 6.89 20.68 13.35
C TRP A 235 7.44 22.11 13.49
N ASP A 236 7.38 22.69 14.69
CA ASP A 236 8.00 23.97 14.97
C ASP A 236 9.54 23.90 14.84
N LYS A 237 10.16 22.80 15.30
CA LYS A 237 11.59 22.54 15.10
C LYS A 237 11.97 22.38 13.62
N VAL A 238 11.12 21.71 12.84
CA VAL A 238 11.32 21.58 11.39
C VAL A 238 11.29 22.96 10.73
N GLN A 239 10.32 23.79 11.07
CA GLN A 239 10.18 25.14 10.54
C GLN A 239 11.37 26.02 10.95
N GLU A 240 11.80 25.98 12.21
CA GLU A 240 12.99 26.69 12.72
C GLU A 240 14.25 26.21 12.00
N ARG A 241 14.46 24.92 11.82
CA ARG A 241 15.61 24.33 11.10
C ARG A 241 15.66 24.78 9.65
N ALA A 242 14.53 24.97 9.00
CA ALA A 242 14.42 25.53 7.66
C ALA A 242 14.63 27.06 7.60
N GLY A 243 14.76 27.75 8.76
CA GLY A 243 14.92 29.18 8.83
C GLY A 243 13.67 30.01 8.49
N ALA A 244 12.49 29.39 8.54
CA ALA A 244 11.22 30.04 8.20
C ALA A 244 10.61 30.73 9.44
N ALA A 245 10.20 32.00 9.29
CA ALA A 245 9.63 32.79 10.37
C ALA A 245 8.21 32.33 10.75
N ASP A 246 7.47 31.80 9.80
CA ASP A 246 6.08 31.30 9.97
C ASP A 246 5.72 30.23 8.96
N GLU A 247 4.51 29.72 9.01
CA GLU A 247 4.01 28.68 8.10
C GLU A 247 3.98 29.16 6.64
N HIS A 248 3.68 30.43 6.40
CA HIS A 248 3.66 30.97 5.05
C HIS A 248 5.07 31.02 4.45
N ALA A 249 6.05 31.54 5.20
CA ALA A 249 7.44 31.55 4.78
C ALA A 249 7.98 30.12 4.55
N PHE A 250 7.60 29.16 5.40
CA PHE A 250 7.97 27.75 5.24
C PHE A 250 7.39 27.15 3.95
N LYS A 251 6.13 27.45 3.64
CA LYS A 251 5.47 26.97 2.42
C LYS A 251 6.17 27.47 1.14
N GLU A 252 6.75 28.65 1.16
CA GLU A 252 7.42 29.25 -0.01
C GLU A 252 8.88 28.81 -0.22
N LEU A 253 9.49 28.10 0.73
CA LEU A 253 10.86 27.60 0.60
C LEU A 253 10.99 26.59 -0.56
N PRO A 254 12.19 26.43 -1.16
CA PRO A 254 12.47 25.33 -2.07
C PRO A 254 12.14 23.97 -1.43
N ALA A 255 11.57 23.07 -2.20
CA ALA A 255 11.17 21.73 -1.72
C ALA A 255 12.33 20.97 -1.06
N GLN A 256 13.55 21.14 -1.58
CA GLN A 256 14.76 20.54 -1.02
C GLN A 256 15.06 21.06 0.40
N GLU A 257 14.96 22.36 0.64
CA GLU A 257 15.23 22.96 1.95
C GLU A 257 14.21 22.47 3.00
N ILE A 258 12.93 22.40 2.61
CA ILE A 258 11.85 21.84 3.45
C ILE A 258 12.14 20.38 3.79
N TRP A 259 12.47 19.59 2.78
CA TRP A 259 12.73 18.17 2.96
C TRP A 259 13.98 17.92 3.82
N GLU A 260 15.06 18.66 3.59
CA GLU A 260 16.30 18.53 4.37
C GLU A 260 16.10 18.90 5.84
N ALA A 261 15.37 19.98 6.12
CA ALA A 261 15.04 20.38 7.48
C ALA A 261 14.23 19.28 8.20
N TRP A 262 13.19 18.78 7.54
CA TRP A 262 12.40 17.66 8.07
C TRP A 262 13.25 16.39 8.27
N TYR A 263 14.07 16.03 7.28
CA TYR A 263 14.91 14.83 7.35
C TYR A 263 15.89 14.91 8.51
N GLN A 264 16.57 16.03 8.72
CA GLN A 264 17.50 16.23 9.83
C GLN A 264 16.79 16.13 11.18
N VAL A 265 15.68 16.86 11.38
CA VAL A 265 14.92 16.82 12.63
C VAL A 265 14.39 15.42 12.91
N SER A 266 13.91 14.72 11.88
CA SER A 266 13.42 13.33 12.01
C SER A 266 14.47 12.37 12.53
N ARG A 267 15.74 12.55 12.16
CA ARG A 267 16.84 11.70 12.62
C ARG A 267 17.37 12.05 14.02
N GLU A 268 17.05 13.24 14.52
CA GLU A 268 17.38 13.67 15.88
C GLU A 268 16.34 13.20 16.92
N HIS A 269 15.13 12.87 16.47
CA HIS A 269 14.04 12.44 17.34
C HIS A 269 13.92 10.91 17.37
N SER A 270 13.75 10.37 18.58
CA SER A 270 13.51 8.93 18.80
C SER A 270 12.05 8.53 18.69
N ASP A 271 11.15 9.50 18.64
CA ASP A 271 9.73 9.28 18.44
C ASP A 271 9.39 9.15 16.94
N MET A 272 8.21 8.61 16.66
CA MET A 272 7.79 8.32 15.28
C MET A 272 6.85 9.38 14.71
N HIS A 273 6.80 10.60 15.29
CA HIS A 273 5.88 11.67 14.88
C HIS A 273 5.99 12.01 13.39
N HIS A 274 7.22 11.94 12.85
CA HIS A 274 7.52 12.26 11.46
C HIS A 274 6.98 11.23 10.44
N LEU A 275 6.56 10.04 10.91
CA LEU A 275 6.08 8.94 10.06
C LEU A 275 4.62 8.59 10.30
N GLN A 276 3.97 9.24 11.25
CA GLN A 276 2.62 8.87 11.67
C GLN A 276 1.57 9.86 11.16
N PRO A 277 0.43 9.35 10.65
CA PRO A 277 -0.74 10.16 10.39
C PRO A 277 -1.24 10.86 11.65
N GLY A 278 -1.97 11.97 11.47
CA GLY A 278 -2.59 12.72 12.55
C GLY A 278 -4.07 12.38 12.76
N ILE A 279 -4.61 12.82 13.89
CA ILE A 279 -6.07 12.88 14.12
C ILE A 279 -6.57 14.15 13.44
N ASP A 280 -7.23 14.00 12.27
CA ASP A 280 -7.65 15.11 11.39
C ASP A 280 -9.17 15.38 11.43
N GLY A 281 -9.92 14.59 12.18
CA GLY A 281 -11.37 14.72 12.27
C GLY A 281 -12.15 14.20 11.06
N THR A 282 -11.49 13.72 10.01
CA THR A 282 -12.11 13.30 8.74
C THR A 282 -11.75 11.86 8.37
N ILE A 283 -10.48 11.58 8.09
CA ILE A 283 -10.01 10.22 7.79
C ILE A 283 -9.76 9.48 9.11
N ILE A 284 -9.05 10.11 10.01
CA ILE A 284 -8.84 9.61 11.37
C ILE A 284 -9.56 10.57 12.34
N PRO A 285 -10.88 10.37 12.55
CA PRO A 285 -11.69 11.34 13.31
C PRO A 285 -11.35 11.37 14.80
N LYS A 286 -10.77 10.31 15.34
CA LYS A 286 -10.35 10.16 16.74
C LYS A 286 -9.39 8.97 16.88
N LEU A 287 -8.96 8.67 18.09
CA LEU A 287 -8.06 7.54 18.31
C LEU A 287 -8.65 6.23 17.76
N PRO A 288 -7.86 5.40 17.04
CA PRO A 288 -8.30 4.14 16.44
C PRO A 288 -9.00 3.18 17.41
N GLN A 289 -8.57 3.15 18.67
CA GLN A 289 -9.19 2.34 19.70
C GLN A 289 -10.62 2.80 20.08
N GLU A 290 -10.89 4.10 19.98
CA GLU A 290 -12.23 4.66 20.22
C GLU A 290 -13.15 4.33 19.07
N ILE A 291 -12.69 4.54 17.81
CA ILE A 291 -13.42 4.16 16.61
C ILE A 291 -13.80 2.69 16.62
N ARG A 292 -12.82 1.83 16.96
CA ARG A 292 -13.04 0.38 17.02
C ARG A 292 -13.96 -0.04 18.16
N LYS A 293 -13.91 0.65 19.30
CA LYS A 293 -14.81 0.41 20.44
C LYS A 293 -16.25 0.80 20.10
N GLU A 294 -16.42 1.87 19.35
CA GLU A 294 -17.74 2.34 18.90
C GLU A 294 -18.26 1.56 17.67
N GLY A 295 -17.40 0.80 17.01
CA GLY A 295 -17.76 0.02 15.82
C GLY A 295 -18.09 0.88 14.60
N THR A 296 -17.53 2.08 14.53
CA THR A 296 -17.77 3.03 13.42
C THR A 296 -16.83 2.86 12.24
N ASP A 297 -15.79 2.02 12.35
CA ASP A 297 -14.95 1.60 11.22
C ASP A 297 -15.73 0.73 10.21
N LEU A 298 -15.27 0.73 8.95
CA LEU A 298 -15.93 -0.03 7.89
C LEU A 298 -15.95 -1.54 8.21
N ASP A 299 -17.12 -2.14 8.11
CA ASP A 299 -17.33 -3.59 8.33
C ASP A 299 -17.36 -4.32 6.99
N ILE A 300 -16.21 -4.69 6.49
CA ILE A 300 -15.98 -5.36 5.21
C ILE A 300 -15.07 -6.57 5.39
N PRO A 301 -15.07 -7.54 4.45
CA PRO A 301 -14.14 -8.67 4.47
C PRO A 301 -12.69 -8.22 4.43
N LEU A 302 -11.80 -8.92 5.14
CA LEU A 302 -10.39 -8.59 5.25
C LEU A 302 -9.49 -9.79 4.92
N ILE A 303 -8.36 -9.54 4.23
CA ILE A 303 -7.18 -10.40 4.26
C ILE A 303 -6.10 -9.65 5.05
N VAL A 304 -5.47 -10.33 6.02
CA VAL A 304 -4.40 -9.75 6.86
C VAL A 304 -3.28 -10.75 7.03
N GLY A 305 -2.04 -10.30 7.04
CA GLY A 305 -0.95 -11.22 7.28
C GLY A 305 0.41 -10.57 7.48
N VAL A 306 1.42 -11.42 7.65
CA VAL A 306 2.77 -11.03 8.00
C VAL A 306 3.78 -12.00 7.39
N THR A 307 4.98 -11.51 7.10
CA THR A 307 6.13 -12.34 6.73
C THR A 307 6.85 -12.86 7.99
N SER A 308 7.49 -14.02 7.90
CA SER A 308 8.12 -14.66 9.07
C SER A 308 9.44 -14.03 9.50
N GLN A 309 10.07 -13.22 8.64
CA GLN A 309 11.28 -12.43 8.94
C GLN A 309 11.02 -10.92 8.77
N ASP A 310 9.84 -10.48 9.17
CA ASP A 310 9.46 -9.07 9.18
C ASP A 310 10.33 -8.24 10.14
N PHE A 311 10.38 -6.91 10.00
CA PHE A 311 11.23 -6.04 10.85
C PHE A 311 10.75 -5.96 12.31
N MET A 312 9.45 -6.03 12.58
CA MET A 312 8.83 -6.17 13.90
C MET A 312 7.78 -7.30 13.91
N PRO A 313 8.20 -8.54 13.60
CA PRO A 313 7.29 -9.58 13.15
C PRO A 313 6.24 -9.95 14.20
N TYR A 314 6.63 -10.03 15.46
CA TYR A 314 5.70 -10.34 16.55
C TYR A 314 4.59 -9.30 16.66
N LEU A 315 4.95 -8.04 16.61
CA LEU A 315 4.03 -6.94 16.77
C LEU A 315 3.05 -6.82 15.61
N ILE A 316 3.56 -6.89 14.38
CA ILE A 316 2.75 -6.86 13.15
C ILE A 316 1.77 -8.03 13.13
N PHE A 317 2.21 -9.22 13.58
CA PHE A 317 1.32 -10.37 13.74
C PHE A 317 0.21 -10.11 14.77
N GLU A 318 0.54 -9.55 15.95
CA GLU A 318 -0.48 -9.27 16.99
C GLU A 318 -1.52 -8.25 16.51
N LEU A 319 -1.12 -7.30 15.68
CA LEU A 319 -2.05 -6.35 15.06
C LEU A 319 -2.99 -7.06 14.08
N ALA A 320 -2.45 -7.86 13.16
CA ALA A 320 -3.24 -8.64 12.21
C ALA A 320 -4.19 -9.62 12.93
N TYR A 321 -3.68 -10.33 13.92
CA TYR A 321 -4.47 -11.26 14.74
C TYR A 321 -5.51 -10.52 15.61
N GLY A 322 -5.22 -9.29 16.02
CA GLY A 322 -6.14 -8.42 16.74
C GLY A 322 -7.40 -8.08 15.95
N TRP A 323 -7.25 -7.80 14.64
CA TRP A 323 -8.39 -7.63 13.72
C TRP A 323 -9.24 -8.89 13.66
N ALA A 324 -8.62 -10.04 13.41
CA ALA A 324 -9.32 -11.30 13.31
C ALA A 324 -10.09 -11.64 14.59
N LYS A 325 -9.45 -11.52 15.76
CA LYS A 325 -10.11 -11.76 17.07
C LYS A 325 -11.29 -10.83 17.31
N ARG A 326 -11.13 -9.55 16.97
CA ARG A 326 -12.19 -8.56 17.15
C ARG A 326 -13.40 -8.92 16.29
N ASN A 327 -13.20 -9.17 14.98
CA ASN A 327 -14.28 -9.48 14.07
C ASN A 327 -15.04 -10.74 14.49
N VAL A 328 -14.33 -11.79 14.93
CA VAL A 328 -14.95 -13.02 15.49
C VAL A 328 -15.77 -12.72 16.75
N ARG A 329 -15.26 -11.89 17.65
CA ARG A 329 -15.95 -11.54 18.90
C ARG A 329 -17.20 -10.73 18.65
N GLU A 330 -17.16 -9.81 17.70
CA GLU A 330 -18.21 -8.84 17.40
C GLU A 330 -19.16 -9.30 16.29
N GLY A 331 -18.94 -10.48 15.70
CA GLY A 331 -19.78 -11.01 14.62
C GLY A 331 -19.71 -10.20 13.33
N ARG A 332 -18.55 -9.59 13.06
CA ARG A 332 -18.30 -8.77 11.88
C ARG A 332 -17.88 -9.63 10.68
N GLN A 333 -17.66 -8.98 9.52
CA GLN A 333 -17.25 -9.62 8.28
C GLN A 333 -15.99 -10.48 8.45
N PRO A 334 -15.80 -11.54 7.63
CA PRO A 334 -14.73 -12.49 7.79
C PRO A 334 -13.34 -11.86 7.65
N VAL A 335 -12.39 -12.42 8.40
CA VAL A 335 -10.97 -12.09 8.29
C VAL A 335 -10.20 -13.35 7.93
N TYR A 336 -9.51 -13.31 6.81
CA TYR A 336 -8.64 -14.37 6.31
C TYR A 336 -7.20 -14.03 6.68
N GLY A 337 -6.60 -14.83 7.57
CA GLY A 337 -5.23 -14.63 8.03
C GLY A 337 -4.22 -15.42 7.22
N PHE A 338 -3.08 -14.81 6.84
CA PHE A 338 -1.95 -15.52 6.24
C PHE A 338 -0.65 -15.30 7.00
N PHE A 339 0.22 -16.30 6.89
CA PHE A 339 1.59 -16.30 7.41
C PHE A 339 2.54 -16.71 6.29
N PHE A 340 3.25 -15.73 5.73
CA PHE A 340 4.20 -15.98 4.65
C PHE A 340 5.54 -16.45 5.23
N ASP A 341 5.92 -17.67 4.87
CA ASP A 341 7.08 -18.35 5.41
C ASP A 341 7.98 -19.02 4.34
N ARG A 342 7.79 -18.65 3.09
CA ARG A 342 8.64 -19.12 1.99
C ARG A 342 10.04 -18.51 2.14
N ALA A 343 11.03 -19.40 2.20
CA ALA A 343 12.43 -18.98 2.18
C ALA A 343 12.84 -18.63 0.74
N LEU A 344 12.86 -17.34 0.40
CA LEU A 344 13.27 -16.92 -0.92
C LEU A 344 14.70 -17.35 -1.23
N PRO A 345 14.98 -17.80 -2.47
CA PRO A 345 16.34 -18.18 -2.87
C PRO A 345 17.26 -16.97 -3.02
N GLY A 346 18.58 -17.18 -3.08
CA GLY A 346 19.57 -16.19 -3.49
C GLY A 346 20.46 -15.66 -2.38
N ASN A 347 19.94 -15.38 -1.18
CA ASN A 347 20.74 -14.88 -0.05
C ASN A 347 20.18 -15.31 1.32
N ARG A 348 20.75 -14.77 2.43
CA ARG A 348 20.33 -15.07 3.80
C ARG A 348 18.95 -14.50 4.17
N TYR A 349 18.50 -13.44 3.49
CA TYR A 349 17.21 -12.83 3.75
C TYR A 349 16.12 -13.60 3.01
N LYS A 350 15.30 -14.32 3.76
CA LYS A 350 14.33 -15.29 3.24
C LYS A 350 12.96 -14.67 3.10
N ALA A 351 12.09 -14.84 4.10
CA ALA A 351 10.77 -14.21 4.16
C ALA A 351 10.88 -12.83 4.84
N TYR A 352 11.71 -11.93 4.27
CA TYR A 352 11.93 -10.57 4.78
C TYR A 352 10.68 -9.69 4.65
N HIS A 353 10.68 -8.52 5.28
CA HIS A 353 9.60 -7.55 5.15
C HIS A 353 9.35 -7.19 3.68
N ALA A 354 8.13 -7.35 3.19
CA ALA A 354 7.72 -7.17 1.79
C ALA A 354 8.17 -8.27 0.79
N ALA A 355 8.76 -9.38 1.24
CA ALA A 355 9.13 -10.50 0.37
C ALA A 355 7.92 -11.13 -0.34
N ASP A 356 6.77 -11.08 0.29
CA ASP A 356 5.49 -11.58 -0.19
C ASP A 356 4.94 -10.79 -1.40
N LEU A 357 5.42 -9.56 -1.65
CA LEU A 357 5.04 -8.79 -2.83
C LEU A 357 5.40 -9.51 -4.14
N TRP A 358 6.56 -10.17 -4.22
CA TRP A 358 6.94 -10.96 -5.39
C TRP A 358 5.89 -12.03 -5.72
N TYR A 359 5.27 -12.61 -4.70
CA TYR A 359 4.26 -13.67 -4.85
C TYR A 359 2.86 -13.10 -5.07
N PHE A 360 2.50 -12.00 -4.43
CA PHE A 360 1.20 -11.37 -4.65
C PHE A 360 1.06 -10.67 -6.00
N PHE A 361 2.18 -10.31 -6.66
CA PHE A 361 2.14 -9.60 -7.94
C PHE A 361 2.74 -10.37 -9.12
N GLY A 362 3.47 -11.45 -8.87
CA GLY A 362 3.96 -12.36 -9.90
C GLY A 362 5.09 -11.85 -10.79
N ASN A 363 5.69 -10.69 -10.50
CA ASN A 363 6.77 -10.08 -11.29
C ASN A 363 8.16 -10.69 -11.04
N MET A 364 8.23 -11.98 -10.68
CA MET A 364 9.48 -12.66 -10.30
C MET A 364 10.55 -12.64 -11.38
N ASP A 365 10.17 -12.61 -12.66
CA ASP A 365 11.11 -12.56 -13.79
C ASP A 365 11.92 -11.25 -13.85
N GLN A 366 11.47 -10.21 -13.15
CA GLN A 366 12.18 -8.94 -13.02
C GLN A 366 13.17 -8.93 -11.85
N CYS A 367 13.15 -9.95 -11.01
CA CYS A 367 14.00 -10.08 -9.83
C CYS A 367 15.32 -10.77 -10.16
N TRP A 368 16.39 -10.37 -9.50
CA TRP A 368 17.69 -11.04 -9.61
C TRP A 368 17.74 -12.43 -8.96
N ARG A 369 16.74 -12.79 -8.13
CA ARG A 369 16.70 -14.06 -7.40
C ARG A 369 16.41 -15.22 -8.33
N PRO A 370 17.08 -16.37 -8.14
CA PRO A 370 16.84 -17.58 -8.93
C PRO A 370 15.58 -18.31 -8.43
N PHE A 371 14.41 -17.73 -8.70
CA PHE A 371 13.14 -18.37 -8.37
C PHE A 371 12.95 -19.69 -9.10
N GLU A 372 12.37 -20.65 -8.42
CA GLU A 372 12.12 -22.01 -8.92
C GLU A 372 10.63 -22.21 -9.24
N LYS A 373 10.30 -23.32 -9.92
CA LYS A 373 8.91 -23.67 -10.25
C LYS A 373 7.97 -23.58 -9.04
N LEU A 374 8.44 -23.99 -7.87
CA LEU A 374 7.67 -23.92 -6.62
C LEU A 374 7.27 -22.47 -6.26
N ASP A 375 8.13 -21.51 -6.55
CA ASP A 375 7.86 -20.10 -6.26
C ASP A 375 6.78 -19.55 -7.21
N TYR A 376 6.86 -19.89 -8.50
CA TYR A 376 5.84 -19.52 -9.48
C TYR A 376 4.49 -20.18 -9.20
N ASP A 377 4.47 -21.46 -8.81
CA ASP A 377 3.25 -22.18 -8.44
C ASP A 377 2.60 -21.54 -7.20
N LEU A 378 3.40 -21.19 -6.17
CA LEU A 378 2.91 -20.51 -4.97
C LEU A 378 2.40 -19.11 -5.30
N SER A 379 3.11 -18.36 -6.14
CA SER A 379 2.67 -17.05 -6.61
C SER A 379 1.32 -17.12 -7.33
N ALA A 380 1.18 -18.04 -8.29
CA ALA A 380 -0.08 -18.24 -9.01
C ALA A 380 -1.25 -18.53 -8.04
N GLN A 381 -1.01 -19.38 -7.04
CA GLN A 381 -1.99 -19.69 -6.00
C GLN A 381 -2.37 -18.46 -5.17
N MET A 382 -1.39 -17.67 -4.74
CA MET A 382 -1.63 -16.46 -3.92
C MET A 382 -2.40 -15.41 -4.71
N ILE A 383 -2.08 -15.20 -5.98
CA ILE A 383 -2.77 -14.26 -6.87
C ILE A 383 -4.21 -14.74 -7.12
N ASP A 384 -4.44 -16.05 -7.31
CA ASP A 384 -5.77 -16.61 -7.49
C ASP A 384 -6.66 -16.39 -6.26
N TYR A 385 -6.12 -16.55 -5.04
CA TYR A 385 -6.84 -16.22 -3.81
C TYR A 385 -7.23 -14.73 -3.75
N VAL A 386 -6.30 -13.84 -4.08
CA VAL A 386 -6.60 -12.39 -4.12
C VAL A 386 -7.64 -12.09 -5.18
N ALA A 387 -7.51 -12.63 -6.39
CA ALA A 387 -8.48 -12.41 -7.47
C ALA A 387 -9.89 -12.88 -7.08
N ASN A 388 -10.03 -14.02 -6.40
CA ASN A 388 -11.32 -14.50 -5.89
C ASN A 388 -11.86 -13.56 -4.81
N PHE A 389 -11.00 -13.14 -3.87
CA PHE A 389 -11.39 -12.22 -2.80
C PHE A 389 -11.86 -10.87 -3.37
N VAL A 390 -11.19 -10.32 -4.36
CA VAL A 390 -11.59 -9.07 -5.02
C VAL A 390 -12.94 -9.20 -5.74
N ARG A 391 -13.28 -10.41 -6.24
CA ARG A 391 -14.58 -10.68 -6.87
C ARG A 391 -15.73 -10.73 -5.89
N SER A 392 -15.53 -11.33 -4.70
CA SER A 392 -16.65 -11.76 -3.85
C SER A 392 -16.47 -11.48 -2.35
N GLY A 393 -15.31 -11.02 -1.89
CA GLY A 393 -14.96 -10.96 -0.47
C GLY A 393 -14.57 -12.32 0.14
N ASP A 394 -14.50 -13.37 -0.69
CA ASP A 394 -14.09 -14.73 -0.30
C ASP A 394 -12.91 -15.18 -1.19
N PRO A 395 -11.74 -15.54 -0.62
CA PRO A 395 -10.58 -15.97 -1.41
C PRO A 395 -10.77 -17.34 -2.06
N ASN A 396 -11.78 -18.11 -1.67
CA ASN A 396 -11.99 -19.47 -2.12
C ASN A 396 -12.58 -19.52 -3.54
N GLY A 397 -12.18 -20.54 -4.32
CA GLY A 397 -12.71 -20.78 -5.67
C GLY A 397 -11.85 -21.73 -6.47
N GLY A 398 -12.44 -22.29 -7.54
CA GLY A 398 -11.72 -23.21 -8.42
C GLY A 398 -11.22 -24.46 -7.68
N THR A 399 -9.97 -24.83 -7.97
CA THR A 399 -9.28 -25.99 -7.37
C THR A 399 -8.38 -25.60 -6.19
N LEU A 400 -8.45 -24.34 -5.74
CA LEU A 400 -7.61 -23.88 -4.64
C LEU A 400 -7.93 -24.62 -3.34
N PRO A 401 -6.91 -25.01 -2.55
CA PRO A 401 -7.12 -25.51 -1.20
C PRO A 401 -7.90 -24.48 -0.36
N LYS A 402 -8.90 -24.96 0.39
CA LYS A 402 -9.79 -24.07 1.12
C LYS A 402 -9.05 -23.16 2.11
N TRP A 403 -9.30 -21.87 2.03
CA TRP A 403 -8.83 -20.87 3.00
C TRP A 403 -9.97 -20.49 3.95
N GLU A 404 -9.95 -21.09 5.15
CA GLU A 404 -10.98 -20.82 6.16
C GLU A 404 -10.70 -19.46 6.84
N PRO A 405 -11.72 -18.63 7.03
CA PRO A 405 -11.54 -17.41 7.83
C PRO A 405 -11.23 -17.75 9.28
N VAL A 406 -10.58 -16.84 9.98
CA VAL A 406 -10.36 -16.96 11.41
C VAL A 406 -11.71 -17.01 12.13
N SER A 407 -11.88 -17.97 13.02
CA SER A 407 -13.12 -18.24 13.74
C SER A 407 -12.84 -18.80 15.15
N LYS A 408 -13.87 -19.04 15.95
CA LYS A 408 -13.71 -19.72 17.24
C LYS A 408 -13.14 -21.16 17.08
N ARG A 409 -13.39 -21.82 15.93
CA ARG A 409 -12.91 -23.18 15.65
C ARG A 409 -11.56 -23.17 14.93
N ASN A 410 -11.34 -22.25 14.00
CA ASN A 410 -10.08 -22.05 13.29
C ASN A 410 -9.46 -20.73 13.71
N GLN A 411 -8.41 -20.75 14.52
CA GLN A 411 -7.66 -19.56 14.95
C GLN A 411 -6.34 -19.39 14.17
N GLY A 412 -6.05 -20.33 13.26
CA GLY A 412 -4.79 -20.34 12.49
C GLY A 412 -4.79 -19.40 11.30
N PHE A 413 -3.60 -18.98 10.91
CA PHE A 413 -3.31 -18.24 9.70
C PHE A 413 -2.82 -19.22 8.63
N ARG A 414 -3.34 -19.10 7.39
CA ARG A 414 -2.91 -19.94 6.28
C ARG A 414 -1.42 -19.74 6.02
N LYS A 415 -0.67 -20.84 5.94
CA LYS A 415 0.76 -20.79 5.62
C LYS A 415 0.96 -20.69 4.12
N PHE A 416 1.83 -19.77 3.74
CA PHE A 416 2.40 -19.66 2.40
C PHE A 416 3.91 -19.94 2.47
N ASP A 417 4.28 -21.22 2.41
CA ASP A 417 5.68 -21.68 2.45
C ASP A 417 6.08 -22.48 1.19
N GLY A 418 5.14 -22.75 0.31
CA GLY A 418 5.31 -23.55 -0.89
C GLY A 418 5.32 -25.06 -0.65
N ILE A 419 5.21 -25.52 0.60
CA ILE A 419 5.34 -26.94 0.98
C ILE A 419 4.05 -27.43 1.64
N SER A 420 3.48 -26.66 2.56
CA SER A 420 2.33 -27.06 3.36
C SER A 420 1.05 -26.36 2.94
N GLU A 421 -0.04 -27.11 2.83
CA GLU A 421 -1.38 -26.56 2.60
C GLU A 421 -2.11 -26.21 3.91
N GLY A 422 -1.38 -26.14 5.03
CA GLY A 422 -1.93 -26.02 6.36
C GLY A 422 -2.03 -24.59 6.91
N TYR A 423 -2.34 -24.53 8.19
CA TYR A 423 -2.43 -23.32 8.97
C TYR A 423 -1.36 -23.34 10.06
N ALA A 424 -0.75 -22.18 10.30
CA ALA A 424 0.03 -21.95 11.50
C ALA A 424 -0.92 -21.49 12.61
N SER A 425 -0.92 -22.17 13.73
CA SER A 425 -1.63 -21.71 14.92
C SER A 425 -1.01 -20.39 15.42
N PRO A 426 -1.76 -19.57 16.19
CA PRO A 426 -1.19 -18.35 16.77
C PRO A 426 0.03 -18.62 17.66
N PHE A 427 0.09 -19.78 18.30
CA PHE A 427 1.26 -20.21 19.08
C PHE A 427 2.48 -20.48 18.19
N GLU A 428 2.30 -21.20 17.08
CA GLU A 428 3.37 -21.47 16.10
C GLU A 428 3.89 -20.20 15.46
N CYS A 429 3.00 -19.28 15.04
CA CYS A 429 3.39 -17.98 14.54
C CYS A 429 4.24 -17.23 15.56
N ARG A 430 3.75 -17.06 16.79
CA ARG A 430 4.47 -16.36 17.86
C ARG A 430 5.82 -16.98 18.16
N ARG A 431 5.88 -18.31 18.26
CA ARG A 431 7.13 -19.05 18.52
C ARG A 431 8.13 -18.79 17.41
N LYS A 432 7.72 -18.87 16.14
CA LYS A 432 8.61 -18.64 15.01
C LYS A 432 9.08 -17.19 14.95
N LEU A 433 8.18 -16.24 15.07
CA LEU A 433 8.49 -14.82 15.06
C LEU A 433 9.42 -14.40 16.23
N TRP A 434 9.24 -15.00 17.41
CA TRP A 434 10.12 -14.77 18.54
C TRP A 434 11.54 -15.30 18.30
N HIS A 435 11.67 -16.49 17.70
CA HIS A 435 12.96 -17.05 17.30
C HIS A 435 13.66 -16.20 16.24
N THR A 436 12.91 -15.70 15.27
CA THR A 436 13.44 -14.81 14.23
C THR A 436 13.93 -13.49 14.86
N PHE A 437 13.15 -12.87 15.72
CA PHE A 437 13.53 -11.64 16.42
C PHE A 437 14.82 -11.76 17.23
N LEU A 438 15.08 -12.94 17.83
CA LEU A 438 16.29 -13.19 18.62
C LEU A 438 17.52 -13.56 17.80
N ARG A 439 17.37 -14.14 16.61
CA ARG A 439 18.47 -14.77 15.86
C ARG A 439 18.78 -14.13 14.51
N ASP A 440 17.78 -13.65 13.82
CA ASP A 440 17.88 -13.13 12.46
C ASP A 440 17.09 -11.83 12.36
N LYS A 441 17.76 -10.72 12.58
CA LYS A 441 17.17 -9.42 12.19
C LYS A 441 17.16 -9.40 10.66
N GLY A 442 16.00 -9.23 10.08
CA GLY A 442 15.85 -8.93 8.66
C GLY A 442 16.65 -7.68 8.26
N PRO A 443 16.79 -7.36 6.97
CA PRO A 443 17.38 -6.11 6.53
C PRO A 443 16.58 -4.95 7.13
N MET A 444 17.26 -4.08 7.84
CA MET A 444 16.69 -2.84 8.36
C MET A 444 16.90 -1.73 7.35
#